data_f7cdde7feb84062335c3fc5395d0cfda
#
_entry.id   f7cdde7feb84062335c3fc5395d0cfda
#
_cell.length_a   1.000
_cell.length_b   1.000
_cell.length_c   1.000
_cell.angle_alpha   90.00
_cell.angle_beta   90.00
_cell.angle_gamma   90.00
#
_symmetry.space_group_name_H-M   'P 1'
#
loop_
_entity.id
_entity.type
_entity.pdbx_description
1 polymer ?
#
loop_
_entity_poly.entity_id
_entity_poly.type
_entity_poly.pdbx_seq_one_letter_code
_entity_poly.pdbx_strand_id
1 'polypeptide(L)'
;MIGRIQKYTPGEGWKLVEKAYHFAEAAHEGQMRNDGTPYFTHPKYVASILTELMIDPPTIAAGLLHDTVEDCKEKNITLDTIRTEFGEEVAQLVDGVTKLEKLDFANREEAQAESLRKMILAMSRVIRVVLIKLADRLHNMRTLDAKPRDRQIAIAREKIGRAHV
;
A
#
# COMPACT_ATOMS: atom_id res chain seq x y z
N MET A 1 6.71 -4.83 14.76
CA MET A 1 6.95 -4.93 13.31
C MET A 1 8.41 -5.28 13.01
N ILE A 2 9.39 -4.39 13.18
CA ILE A 2 10.81 -4.62 12.82
C ILE A 2 11.38 -5.93 13.40
N GLY A 3 11.26 -6.19 14.70
CA GLY A 3 11.76 -7.43 15.31
C GLY A 3 11.14 -8.72 14.78
N ARG A 4 9.96 -8.65 14.14
CA ARG A 4 9.35 -9.79 13.46
C ARG A 4 9.98 -9.97 12.08
N ILE A 5 10.22 -8.90 11.33
CA ILE A 5 10.85 -8.93 10.01
C ILE A 5 12.25 -9.52 10.09
N GLN A 6 13.03 -9.13 11.11
CA GLN A 6 14.37 -9.65 11.37
C GLN A 6 14.42 -11.17 11.53
N LYS A 7 13.32 -11.81 11.98
CA LYS A 7 13.26 -13.26 12.22
C LYS A 7 13.11 -14.08 10.94
N TYR A 8 12.50 -13.52 9.88
CA TYR A 8 12.24 -14.27 8.66
C TYR A 8 12.95 -13.71 7.42
N THR A 9 13.55 -12.51 7.53
CA THR A 9 14.26 -11.89 6.42
C THR A 9 15.76 -12.02 6.63
N PRO A 10 16.50 -12.68 5.74
CA PRO A 10 17.95 -12.72 5.81
C PRO A 10 18.56 -11.35 5.50
N GLY A 11 19.66 -11.03 6.15
CA GLY A 11 20.39 -9.78 5.91
C GLY A 11 19.72 -8.54 6.49
N GLU A 12 19.90 -7.39 5.83
CA GLU A 12 19.53 -6.06 6.34
C GLU A 12 18.23 -5.52 5.75
N GLY A 13 17.38 -6.35 5.13
CA GLY A 13 16.12 -5.91 4.52
C GLY A 13 15.18 -5.16 5.46
N TRP A 14 15.26 -5.44 6.76
CA TRP A 14 14.51 -4.72 7.80
C TRP A 14 14.87 -3.22 7.88
N LYS A 15 16.11 -2.82 7.51
CA LYS A 15 16.52 -1.40 7.48
C LYS A 15 15.74 -0.59 6.46
N LEU A 16 15.38 -1.20 5.32
CA LEU A 16 14.53 -0.57 4.32
C LEU A 16 13.15 -0.24 4.91
N VAL A 17 12.57 -1.18 5.66
CA VAL A 17 11.27 -1.00 6.30
C VAL A 17 11.34 0.04 7.41
N GLU A 18 12.41 0.04 8.20
CA GLU A 18 12.64 1.06 9.24
C GLU A 18 12.76 2.46 8.65
N LYS A 19 13.55 2.60 7.56
CA LYS A 19 13.65 3.88 6.82
C LYS A 19 12.29 4.32 6.28
N ALA A 20 11.51 3.41 5.69
CA ALA A 20 10.19 3.72 5.17
C ALA A 20 9.20 4.10 6.29
N TYR A 21 9.31 3.47 7.46
CA TYR A 21 8.50 3.80 8.63
C TYR A 21 8.71 5.26 9.05
N HIS A 22 9.97 5.67 9.29
CA HIS A 22 10.26 7.04 9.70
C HIS A 22 9.94 8.08 8.63
N PHE A 23 10.16 7.73 7.36
CA PHE A 23 9.80 8.60 6.25
C PHE A 23 8.27 8.83 6.18
N ALA A 24 7.48 7.77 6.25
CA ALA A 24 6.03 7.87 6.21
C ALA A 24 5.46 8.58 7.45
N GLU A 25 6.02 8.33 8.64
CA GLU A 25 5.67 9.02 9.88
C GLU A 25 5.87 10.53 9.74
N ALA A 26 7.06 10.96 9.28
CA ALA A 26 7.36 12.36 9.01
C ALA A 26 6.50 12.95 7.88
N ALA A 27 6.19 12.17 6.84
CA ALA A 27 5.35 12.60 5.73
C ALA A 27 3.92 12.94 6.19
N HIS A 28 3.35 12.13 7.06
CA HIS A 28 1.98 12.29 7.59
C HIS A 28 1.91 13.09 8.90
N GLU A 29 3.01 13.73 9.32
CA GLU A 29 3.02 14.55 10.53
C GLU A 29 1.98 15.66 10.46
N GLY A 30 1.15 15.78 11.52
CA GLY A 30 0.07 16.76 11.62
C GLY A 30 -1.22 16.36 10.91
N GLN A 31 -1.22 15.31 10.10
CA GLN A 31 -2.45 14.82 9.47
C GLN A 31 -3.24 13.93 10.43
N MET A 32 -4.56 14.10 10.42
CA MET A 32 -5.49 13.36 11.29
C MET A 32 -6.52 12.60 10.46
N ARG A 33 -6.93 11.44 10.94
CA ARG A 33 -8.06 10.68 10.41
C ARG A 33 -9.39 11.24 10.93
N ASN A 34 -10.51 10.80 10.33
CA ASN A 34 -11.86 11.22 10.74
C ASN A 34 -12.22 10.80 12.19
N ASP A 35 -11.54 9.80 12.73
CA ASP A 35 -11.70 9.33 14.11
C ASP A 35 -10.82 10.09 15.12
N GLY A 36 -10.08 11.10 14.66
CA GLY A 36 -9.18 11.89 15.50
C GLY A 36 -7.83 11.22 15.79
N THR A 37 -7.53 10.06 15.18
CA THR A 37 -6.21 9.44 15.31
C THR A 37 -5.21 10.01 14.28
N PRO A 38 -3.89 10.02 14.57
CA PRO A 38 -2.89 10.41 13.58
C PRO A 38 -3.00 9.57 12.29
N TYR A 39 -2.92 10.21 11.13
CA TYR A 39 -3.06 9.53 9.83
C TYR A 39 -2.08 8.39 9.67
N PHE A 40 -0.84 8.54 10.13
CA PHE A 40 0.21 7.53 10.07
C PHE A 40 -0.19 6.19 10.71
N THR A 41 -1.17 6.18 11.60
CA THR A 41 -1.72 4.94 12.17
C THR A 41 -2.18 3.97 11.08
N HIS A 42 -2.74 4.48 9.97
CA HIS A 42 -3.21 3.67 8.85
C HIS A 42 -2.07 2.92 8.14
N PRO A 43 -1.07 3.57 7.51
CA PRO A 43 0.01 2.85 6.83
C PRO A 43 0.81 1.94 7.77
N LYS A 44 0.93 2.30 9.06
CA LYS A 44 1.51 1.42 10.08
C LYS A 44 0.74 0.10 10.25
N TYR A 45 -0.60 0.14 10.28
CA TYR A 45 -1.43 -1.08 10.37
C TYR A 45 -1.38 -1.90 9.08
N VAL A 46 -1.39 -1.25 7.92
CA VAL A 46 -1.20 -1.95 6.61
C VAL A 46 0.11 -2.73 6.62
N ALA A 47 1.22 -2.08 7.00
CA ALA A 47 2.52 -2.72 7.11
C ALA A 47 2.56 -3.85 8.17
N SER A 48 1.80 -3.71 9.27
CA SER A 48 1.69 -4.76 10.27
C SER A 48 1.01 -6.01 9.71
N ILE A 49 -0.08 -5.87 8.96
CA ILE A 49 -0.78 -6.97 8.29
C ILE A 49 0.16 -7.69 7.31
N LEU A 50 0.90 -6.94 6.47
CA LEU A 50 1.87 -7.51 5.54
C LEU A 50 3.01 -8.25 6.27
N THR A 51 3.45 -7.73 7.42
CA THR A 51 4.45 -8.38 8.29
C THR A 51 3.92 -9.67 8.90
N GLU A 52 2.64 -9.73 9.28
CA GLU A 52 1.99 -10.95 9.77
C GLU A 52 1.94 -12.05 8.72
N LEU A 53 1.77 -11.66 7.47
CA LEU A 53 1.80 -12.55 6.30
C LEU A 53 3.23 -12.90 5.85
N MET A 54 4.26 -12.44 6.57
CA MET A 54 5.69 -12.66 6.26
C MET A 54 6.06 -12.24 4.83
N ILE A 55 5.49 -11.13 4.37
CA ILE A 55 5.78 -10.57 3.04
C ILE A 55 7.18 -9.93 3.02
N ASP A 56 7.78 -9.83 1.84
CA ASP A 56 9.11 -9.28 1.62
C ASP A 56 9.24 -7.79 2.00
N PRO A 57 10.44 -7.34 2.45
CA PRO A 57 10.66 -5.98 2.92
C PRO A 57 10.29 -4.87 1.93
N PRO A 58 10.57 -4.96 0.61
CA PRO A 58 10.14 -3.95 -0.34
C PRO A 58 8.62 -3.77 -0.41
N THR A 59 7.85 -4.86 -0.30
CA THR A 59 6.38 -4.79 -0.29
C THR A 59 5.85 -4.16 1.00
N ILE A 60 6.46 -4.47 2.16
CA ILE A 60 6.10 -3.83 3.43
C ILE A 60 6.45 -2.34 3.40
N ALA A 61 7.62 -1.96 2.86
CA ALA A 61 8.03 -0.58 2.70
C ALA A 61 7.04 0.18 1.78
N ALA A 62 6.64 -0.42 0.66
CA ALA A 62 5.62 0.16 -0.22
C ALA A 62 4.27 0.31 0.49
N GLY A 63 3.89 -0.64 1.36
CA GLY A 63 2.70 -0.53 2.21
C GLY A 63 2.74 0.61 3.21
N LEU A 64 3.91 1.00 3.72
CA LEU A 64 4.10 2.19 4.55
C LEU A 64 3.99 3.49 3.73
N LEU A 65 4.43 3.47 2.47
CA LEU A 65 4.59 4.65 1.62
C LEU A 65 3.42 4.89 0.65
N HIS A 66 2.42 3.98 0.57
CA HIS A 66 1.44 3.96 -0.50
C HIS A 66 0.61 5.25 -0.63
N ASP A 67 0.31 5.91 0.48
CA ASP A 67 -0.48 7.15 0.51
C ASP A 67 0.40 8.42 0.46
N THR A 68 1.72 8.32 0.66
CA THR A 68 2.59 9.51 0.80
C THR A 68 2.63 10.38 -0.44
N VAL A 69 2.55 9.80 -1.64
CA VAL A 69 2.58 10.52 -2.91
C VAL A 69 1.26 11.26 -3.18
N GLU A 70 0.13 10.69 -2.76
CA GLU A 70 -1.18 11.28 -3.02
C GLU A 70 -1.62 12.24 -1.92
N ASP A 71 -1.36 11.91 -0.65
CA ASP A 71 -1.89 12.63 0.51
C ASP A 71 -0.89 13.61 1.14
N CYS A 72 0.40 13.60 0.73
CA CYS A 72 1.43 14.49 1.25
C CYS A 72 1.96 15.47 0.18
N LYS A 73 1.11 15.95 -0.71
CA LYS A 73 1.48 16.88 -1.81
C LYS A 73 2.13 18.16 -1.31
N GLU A 74 1.73 18.65 -0.15
CA GLU A 74 2.30 19.84 0.49
C GLU A 74 3.80 19.70 0.80
N LYS A 75 4.27 18.47 1.00
CA LYS A 75 5.68 18.13 1.25
C LYS A 75 6.46 17.80 -0.02
N ASN A 76 5.85 17.98 -1.22
CA ASN A 76 6.46 17.70 -2.52
C ASN A 76 7.01 16.26 -2.66
N ILE A 77 6.36 15.28 -2.01
CA ILE A 77 6.75 13.87 -2.14
C ILE A 77 6.22 13.34 -3.47
N THR A 78 7.13 12.91 -4.33
CA THR A 78 6.81 12.37 -5.66
C THR A 78 7.28 10.93 -5.80
N LEU A 79 6.86 10.24 -6.86
CA LEU A 79 7.40 8.91 -7.18
C LEU A 79 8.93 8.93 -7.42
N ASP A 80 9.47 10.04 -7.93
CA ASP A 80 10.93 10.20 -8.08
C ASP A 80 11.63 10.33 -6.72
N THR A 81 11.00 10.98 -5.75
CA THR A 81 11.46 10.99 -4.36
C THR A 81 11.51 9.57 -3.81
N ILE A 82 10.44 8.80 -3.97
CA ILE A 82 10.39 7.40 -3.51
C ILE A 82 11.44 6.55 -4.22
N ARG A 83 11.63 6.73 -5.54
CA ARG A 83 12.65 6.02 -6.33
C ARG A 83 14.07 6.31 -5.82
N THR A 84 14.38 7.56 -5.56
CA THR A 84 15.70 7.98 -5.07
C THR A 84 15.98 7.45 -3.68
N GLU A 85 15.00 7.51 -2.78
CA GLU A 85 15.17 7.14 -1.37
C GLU A 85 15.08 5.63 -1.13
N PHE A 86 14.21 4.91 -1.86
CA PHE A 86 13.86 3.51 -1.57
C PHE A 86 14.12 2.55 -2.71
N GLY A 87 14.56 3.05 -3.87
CA GLY A 87 14.85 2.27 -5.05
C GLY A 87 13.65 2.05 -5.98
N GLU A 88 13.97 1.56 -7.18
CA GLU A 88 13.01 1.39 -8.28
C GLU A 88 11.88 0.40 -7.93
N GLU A 89 12.21 -0.67 -7.20
CA GLU A 89 11.25 -1.71 -6.85
C GLU A 89 10.12 -1.17 -5.96
N VAL A 90 10.47 -0.41 -4.92
CA VAL A 90 9.49 0.20 -4.00
C VAL A 90 8.67 1.25 -4.75
N ALA A 91 9.30 2.09 -5.57
CA ALA A 91 8.60 3.11 -6.36
C ALA A 91 7.58 2.50 -7.33
N GLN A 92 7.92 1.39 -7.98
CA GLN A 92 6.99 0.69 -8.88
C GLN A 92 5.81 0.05 -8.13
N LEU A 93 6.01 -0.43 -6.91
CA LEU A 93 4.93 -0.96 -6.08
C LEU A 93 3.99 0.16 -5.63
N VAL A 94 4.53 1.30 -5.17
CA VAL A 94 3.73 2.48 -4.80
C VAL A 94 2.93 2.99 -6.00
N ASP A 95 3.55 3.17 -7.17
CA ASP A 95 2.89 3.57 -8.40
C ASP A 95 1.77 2.59 -8.80
N GLY A 96 2.02 1.29 -8.67
CA GLY A 96 1.04 0.24 -8.93
C GLY A 96 -0.18 0.32 -8.02
N VAL A 97 0.02 0.62 -6.73
CA VAL A 97 -1.08 0.79 -5.76
C VAL A 97 -1.94 2.00 -6.13
N THR A 98 -1.31 3.15 -6.42
CA THR A 98 -1.97 4.37 -6.87
C THR A 98 -2.77 4.17 -8.17
N LYS A 99 -2.17 3.51 -9.16
CA LYS A 99 -2.84 3.22 -10.45
C LYS A 99 -4.03 2.29 -10.29
N LEU A 100 -3.92 1.26 -9.43
CA LEU A 100 -5.01 0.32 -9.17
C LEU A 100 -6.21 1.01 -8.50
N GLU A 101 -5.99 2.09 -7.76
CA GLU A 101 -7.06 2.94 -7.23
C GLU A 101 -7.86 3.65 -8.31
N LYS A 102 -7.15 4.14 -9.33
CA LYS A 102 -7.72 4.95 -10.43
C LYS A 102 -8.33 4.12 -11.55
N LEU A 103 -8.08 2.80 -11.57
CA LEU A 103 -8.68 1.92 -12.56
C LEU A 103 -10.15 1.64 -12.22
N ASP A 104 -11.05 2.33 -12.89
CA ASP A 104 -12.39 1.82 -13.14
C ASP A 104 -12.25 0.57 -14.04
N PHE A 105 -12.77 -0.57 -13.59
CA PHE A 105 -12.65 -1.88 -14.24
C PHE A 105 -13.50 -2.01 -15.52
N ALA A 106 -13.49 -1.01 -16.39
CA ALA A 106 -14.09 -1.07 -17.71
C ALA A 106 -12.95 -1.19 -18.76
N ASN A 107 -12.60 -2.37 -19.12
CA ASN A 107 -11.97 -2.90 -20.32
C ASN A 107 -10.83 -3.85 -20.05
N ARG A 108 -11.19 -5.14 -20.11
CA ARG A 108 -10.25 -6.25 -20.29
C ARG A 108 -10.58 -6.93 -21.59
N GLU A 109 -9.87 -6.56 -22.62
CA GLU A 109 -9.57 -7.43 -23.77
C GLU A 109 -8.37 -6.82 -24.50
N GLU A 110 -7.37 -7.66 -24.79
CA GLU A 110 -6.13 -7.44 -25.53
C GLU A 110 -4.85 -7.29 -24.71
N ALA A 111 -4.22 -8.44 -24.43
CA ALA A 111 -2.76 -8.64 -24.50
C ALA A 111 -2.40 -10.12 -24.32
N GLN A 112 -2.74 -10.96 -25.27
CA GLN A 112 -2.10 -12.27 -25.46
C GLN A 112 -0.87 -12.10 -26.32
N ALA A 113 0.27 -12.62 -25.83
CA ALA A 113 1.53 -12.86 -26.53
C ALA A 113 2.71 -11.97 -26.15
N GLU A 114 3.08 -11.97 -24.87
CA GLU A 114 4.45 -11.63 -24.54
C GLU A 114 5.03 -12.65 -23.57
N SER A 115 6.25 -13.08 -23.85
CA SER A 115 7.01 -14.16 -23.21
C SER A 115 6.56 -14.50 -21.77
N LEU A 116 6.25 -15.76 -21.52
CA LEU A 116 5.88 -16.34 -20.21
C LEU A 116 6.72 -15.79 -19.05
N ARG A 117 8.01 -15.52 -19.28
CA ARG A 117 8.91 -14.93 -18.28
C ARG A 117 8.52 -13.49 -17.91
N LYS A 118 8.18 -12.66 -18.86
CA LYS A 118 7.72 -11.28 -18.63
C LYS A 118 6.35 -11.29 -17.92
N MET A 119 5.50 -12.25 -18.27
CA MET A 119 4.20 -12.45 -17.64
C MET A 119 4.35 -12.87 -16.18
N ILE A 120 5.24 -13.82 -15.86
CA ILE A 120 5.49 -14.25 -14.48
C ILE A 120 6.04 -13.10 -13.63
N LEU A 121 6.98 -12.30 -14.16
CA LEU A 121 7.52 -11.13 -13.46
C LEU A 121 6.46 -10.04 -13.26
N ALA A 122 5.62 -9.81 -14.26
CA ALA A 122 4.49 -8.89 -14.16
C ALA A 122 3.45 -9.39 -13.14
N MET A 123 3.12 -10.70 -13.14
CA MET A 123 2.20 -11.32 -12.18
C MET A 123 2.73 -11.21 -10.74
N SER A 124 4.03 -11.45 -10.52
CA SER A 124 4.64 -11.30 -9.20
C SER A 124 4.47 -9.87 -8.66
N ARG A 125 4.68 -8.87 -9.50
CA ARG A 125 4.47 -7.45 -9.13
C ARG A 125 3.00 -7.15 -8.86
N VAL A 126 2.11 -7.61 -9.73
CA VAL A 126 0.66 -7.42 -9.57
C VAL A 126 0.15 -8.04 -8.27
N ILE A 127 0.61 -9.25 -7.91
CA ILE A 127 0.23 -9.92 -6.66
C ILE A 127 0.65 -9.07 -5.45
N ARG A 128 1.86 -8.52 -5.43
CA ARG A 128 2.35 -7.69 -4.32
C ARG A 128 1.53 -6.40 -4.17
N VAL A 129 1.20 -5.75 -5.29
CA VAL A 129 0.30 -4.58 -5.31
C VAL A 129 -1.08 -4.94 -4.78
N VAL A 130 -1.63 -6.09 -5.20
CA VAL A 130 -2.93 -6.59 -4.72
C VAL A 130 -2.88 -6.85 -3.22
N LEU A 131 -1.81 -7.45 -2.69
CA LEU A 131 -1.66 -7.70 -1.25
C LEU A 131 -1.64 -6.39 -0.44
N ILE A 132 -0.93 -5.37 -0.91
CA ILE A 132 -0.94 -4.04 -0.27
C ILE A 132 -2.38 -3.50 -0.25
N LYS A 133 -3.08 -3.55 -1.39
CA LYS A 133 -4.47 -3.07 -1.48
C LYS A 133 -5.45 -3.86 -0.62
N LEU A 134 -5.27 -5.16 -0.48
CA LEU A 134 -6.10 -5.97 0.42
C LEU A 134 -5.84 -5.62 1.88
N ALA A 135 -4.58 -5.40 2.28
CA ALA A 135 -4.22 -4.98 3.62
C ALA A 135 -4.77 -3.57 3.94
N ASP A 136 -4.67 -2.62 3.00
CA ASP A 136 -5.28 -1.30 3.08
C ASP A 136 -6.81 -1.40 3.27
N ARG A 137 -7.50 -2.16 2.40
CA ARG A 137 -8.94 -2.36 2.50
C ARG A 137 -9.36 -3.02 3.80
N LEU A 138 -8.62 -4.02 4.26
CA LEU A 138 -8.89 -4.70 5.52
C LEU A 138 -8.80 -3.73 6.70
N HIS A 139 -7.77 -2.87 6.74
CA HIS A 139 -7.66 -1.86 7.78
C HIS A 139 -8.80 -0.83 7.71
N ASN A 140 -9.14 -0.35 6.52
CA ASN A 140 -10.24 0.59 6.31
C ASN A 140 -11.61 0.00 6.74
N MET A 141 -11.83 -1.31 6.53
CA MET A 141 -13.04 -2.00 7.02
C MET A 141 -13.05 -2.14 8.53
N ARG A 142 -11.91 -2.42 9.17
CA ARG A 142 -11.79 -2.51 10.63
C ARG A 142 -12.02 -1.17 11.34
N THR A 143 -11.81 -0.05 10.64
CA THR A 143 -12.01 1.32 11.16
C THR A 143 -13.28 1.99 10.63
N LEU A 144 -14.19 1.21 10.04
CA LEU A 144 -15.40 1.73 9.39
C LEU A 144 -16.35 2.40 10.38
N ASP A 145 -16.44 1.86 11.60
CA ASP A 145 -17.35 2.36 12.65
C ASP A 145 -17.05 3.81 13.09
N ALA A 146 -15.81 4.27 12.88
CA ALA A 146 -15.40 5.65 13.16
C ALA A 146 -15.90 6.66 12.11
N LYS A 147 -16.59 6.21 11.05
CA LYS A 147 -17.10 7.09 9.98
C LYS A 147 -18.60 7.36 10.14
N PRO A 148 -19.11 8.52 9.67
CA PRO A 148 -20.55 8.78 9.60
C PRO A 148 -21.29 7.67 8.82
N ARG A 149 -22.52 7.35 9.26
CA ARG A 149 -23.31 6.19 8.74
C ARG A 149 -23.47 6.20 7.22
N ASP A 150 -23.69 7.37 6.63
CA ASP A 150 -23.84 7.51 5.18
C ASP A 150 -22.54 7.14 4.44
N ARG A 151 -21.38 7.52 5.00
CA ARG A 151 -20.06 7.13 4.50
C ARG A 151 -19.79 5.64 4.71
N GLN A 152 -20.23 5.07 5.83
CA GLN A 152 -20.10 3.62 6.07
C GLN A 152 -20.83 2.84 4.97
N ILE A 153 -22.08 3.21 4.66
CA ILE A 153 -22.88 2.56 3.63
C ILE A 153 -22.26 2.72 2.24
N ALA A 154 -21.77 3.92 1.89
CA ALA A 154 -21.13 4.17 0.62
C ALA A 154 -19.85 3.31 0.44
N ILE A 155 -19.00 3.26 1.46
CA ILE A 155 -17.76 2.46 1.45
C ILE A 155 -18.08 0.97 1.41
N ALA A 156 -19.05 0.51 2.19
CA ALA A 156 -19.48 -0.90 2.18
C ALA A 156 -19.99 -1.32 0.79
N ARG A 157 -20.85 -0.52 0.16
CA ARG A 157 -21.36 -0.79 -1.19
C ARG A 157 -20.25 -0.79 -2.24
N GLU A 158 -19.33 0.18 -2.19
CA GLU A 158 -18.21 0.27 -3.12
C GLU A 158 -17.26 -0.95 -2.99
N LYS A 159 -16.99 -1.38 -1.76
CA LYS A 159 -15.99 -2.45 -1.49
C LYS A 159 -16.60 -3.85 -1.56
N ILE A 160 -17.86 -4.04 -1.20
CA ILE A 160 -18.57 -5.32 -1.30
C ILE A 160 -19.15 -5.51 -2.70
N GLY A 161 -19.72 -4.48 -3.32
CA GLY A 161 -20.28 -4.55 -4.67
C GLY A 161 -19.26 -4.94 -5.75
N ARG A 162 -17.97 -4.66 -5.54
CA ARG A 162 -16.87 -5.10 -6.42
C ARG A 162 -16.43 -6.55 -6.18
N ALA A 163 -16.93 -7.22 -5.17
CA ALA A 163 -16.65 -8.64 -4.89
C ALA A 163 -17.65 -9.60 -5.57
N HIS A 164 -18.70 -9.07 -6.18
CA HIS A 164 -19.79 -9.83 -6.80
C HIS A 164 -19.89 -9.67 -8.33
N VAL A 165 -18.81 -9.18 -8.99
CA VAL A 165 -18.76 -9.13 -10.47
C VAL A 165 -17.66 -10.03 -10.99
#